data_cee5699863b16f3d0b8433968fdfac90
#
_entry.id   cee5699863b16f3d0b8433968fdfac90
#
_cell.length_a   1.000
_cell.length_b   1.000
_cell.length_c   1.000
_cell.angle_alpha   90.00
_cell.angle_beta   90.00
_cell.angle_gamma   90.00
#
_symmetry.space_group_name_H-M   'P 1'
#
loop_
_entity.id
_entity.type
_entity.pdbx_description
1 polymer ?
#
loop_
_entity_poly.entity_id
_entity_poly.type
_entity_poly.pdbx_seq_one_letter_code
_entity_poly.pdbx_strand_id
1 'polypeptide(L)'
;MQSSIPLKQSHYHLFKGLKVLKSSHPEVRKIKRQQSGHSAHGNKVWRSSFVILDYLETHPLQENSCALEIGCGWGLAGLYLRKFQNISVKGIDIDPSVQPYFELQNTINGCEIDFEACSFESLSQQTLSEYQYLIGTDICFWDELTQPLFDLIQKARTAGVKKILIADPGRPPFWALAELCAEKLGSEVITRRIDKPWKSEKYILVIT
;
A
#
# COMPACT_ATOMS: atom_id res chain seq x y z
N MET A 1 -12.85 -22.51 15.67
CA MET A 1 -13.22 -23.01 14.33
C MET A 1 -13.19 -21.81 13.37
N GLN A 2 -12.17 -21.67 12.55
CA GLN A 2 -12.14 -20.65 11.51
C GLN A 2 -13.16 -21.07 10.44
N SER A 3 -14.27 -20.34 10.33
CA SER A 3 -15.22 -20.54 9.25
C SER A 3 -14.50 -20.20 7.94
N SER A 4 -14.26 -21.21 7.10
CA SER A 4 -13.64 -21.00 5.79
C SER A 4 -14.55 -20.11 4.95
N ILE A 5 -14.07 -18.91 4.63
CA ILE A 5 -14.78 -18.00 3.71
C ILE A 5 -14.84 -18.69 2.33
N PRO A 6 -16.03 -18.91 1.75
CA PRO A 6 -16.15 -19.60 0.47
C PRO A 6 -15.51 -18.76 -0.64
N LEU A 7 -14.42 -19.24 -1.25
CA LEU A 7 -13.69 -18.55 -2.30
C LEU A 7 -14.00 -19.18 -3.67
N LYS A 8 -14.82 -18.52 -4.49
CA LYS A 8 -14.94 -18.83 -5.91
C LYS A 8 -13.90 -18.05 -6.71
N GLN A 9 -13.22 -18.69 -7.67
CA GLN A 9 -12.19 -18.04 -8.50
C GLN A 9 -12.70 -16.78 -9.24
N SER A 10 -14.00 -16.67 -9.50
CA SER A 10 -14.63 -15.50 -10.09
C SER A 10 -14.60 -14.25 -9.18
N HIS A 11 -14.39 -14.42 -7.87
CA HIS A 11 -14.50 -13.37 -6.86
C HIS A 11 -13.16 -12.73 -6.44
N TYR A 12 -12.05 -13.23 -6.96
CA TYR A 12 -10.72 -12.65 -6.69
C TYR A 12 -9.84 -12.71 -7.95
N HIS A 13 -8.79 -11.91 -7.94
CA HIS A 13 -7.64 -12.06 -8.83
C HIS A 13 -6.55 -12.81 -8.08
N LEU A 14 -5.97 -13.83 -8.71
CA LEU A 14 -4.71 -14.39 -8.21
C LEU A 14 -3.58 -13.63 -8.88
N PHE A 15 -2.81 -12.89 -8.08
CA PHE A 15 -1.69 -12.10 -8.59
C PHE A 15 -0.48 -12.25 -7.67
N LYS A 16 0.66 -12.67 -8.24
CA LYS A 16 1.91 -12.91 -7.48
C LYS A 16 1.69 -13.75 -6.21
N GLY A 17 0.81 -14.76 -6.30
CA GLY A 17 0.48 -15.63 -5.17
C GLY A 17 -0.52 -15.06 -4.16
N LEU A 18 -0.92 -13.78 -4.25
CA LEU A 18 -1.98 -13.21 -3.44
C LEU A 18 -3.35 -13.40 -4.10
N LYS A 19 -4.34 -13.70 -3.26
CA LYS A 19 -5.76 -13.62 -3.60
C LYS A 19 -6.24 -12.20 -3.33
N VAL A 20 -6.47 -11.44 -4.38
CA VAL A 20 -6.95 -10.04 -4.29
C VAL A 20 -8.45 -10.02 -4.56
N LEU A 21 -9.25 -9.72 -3.55
CA LEU A 21 -10.70 -9.71 -3.65
C LEU A 21 -11.21 -8.67 -4.65
N LYS A 22 -12.24 -9.07 -5.38
CA LYS A 22 -13.01 -8.15 -6.24
C LYS A 22 -14.15 -7.52 -5.46
N SER A 23 -14.60 -6.35 -5.88
CA SER A 23 -15.80 -5.71 -5.33
C SER A 23 -17.09 -6.56 -5.48
N SER A 24 -17.07 -7.57 -6.34
CA SER A 24 -18.16 -8.56 -6.52
C SER A 24 -18.18 -9.64 -5.45
N HIS A 25 -17.16 -9.77 -4.59
CA HIS A 25 -17.14 -10.79 -3.53
C HIS A 25 -18.28 -10.55 -2.52
N PRO A 26 -19.00 -11.60 -2.08
CA PRO A 26 -20.16 -11.46 -1.17
C PRO A 26 -19.82 -10.68 0.13
N GLU A 27 -18.69 -11.01 0.79
CA GLU A 27 -18.29 -10.33 2.02
C GLU A 27 -17.88 -8.87 1.76
N VAL A 28 -17.23 -8.56 0.64
CA VAL A 28 -16.94 -7.17 0.25
C VAL A 28 -18.25 -6.37 0.06
N ARG A 29 -19.25 -6.98 -0.58
CA ARG A 29 -20.57 -6.35 -0.74
C ARG A 29 -21.30 -6.19 0.59
N LYS A 30 -21.13 -7.14 1.52
CA LYS A 30 -21.72 -7.07 2.87
C LYS A 30 -21.10 -5.92 3.65
N ILE A 31 -19.76 -5.82 3.70
CA ILE A 31 -19.05 -4.70 4.33
C ILE A 31 -19.56 -3.37 3.76
N LYS A 32 -19.58 -3.25 2.42
CA LYS A 32 -20.03 -2.04 1.76
C LYS A 32 -21.46 -1.62 2.12
N ARG A 33 -22.38 -2.57 2.33
CA ARG A 33 -23.76 -2.29 2.75
C ARG A 33 -23.89 -1.89 4.20
N GLN A 34 -22.96 -2.34 5.05
CA GLN A 34 -22.96 -2.04 6.50
C GLN A 34 -22.34 -0.68 6.82
N GLN A 35 -21.57 -0.13 5.90
CA GLN A 35 -20.97 1.19 6.07
C GLN A 35 -21.99 2.28 5.75
N SER A 36 -22.31 3.12 6.73
CA SER A 36 -23.27 4.23 6.61
C SER A 36 -22.72 5.49 5.94
N GLY A 37 -21.43 5.48 5.58
CA GLY A 37 -20.73 6.62 4.94
C GLY A 37 -20.13 6.25 3.59
N HIS A 38 -19.95 7.25 2.72
CA HIS A 38 -19.25 7.08 1.46
C HIS A 38 -17.75 7.29 1.69
N SER A 39 -17.00 6.20 1.84
CA SER A 39 -15.55 6.30 1.64
C SER A 39 -15.29 6.70 0.18
N ALA A 40 -14.65 7.83 -0.02
CA ALA A 40 -14.34 8.31 -1.36
C ALA A 40 -13.38 7.35 -2.10
N HIS A 41 -12.49 6.69 -1.36
CA HIS A 41 -11.36 5.94 -1.93
C HIS A 41 -11.19 4.53 -1.36
N GLY A 42 -11.69 4.21 -0.16
CA GLY A 42 -11.43 2.98 0.58
C GLY A 42 -12.20 1.73 0.12
N ASN A 43 -13.20 1.86 -0.75
CA ASN A 43 -14.12 0.77 -1.11
C ASN A 43 -13.68 -0.09 -2.32
N LYS A 44 -12.45 0.03 -2.77
CA LYS A 44 -11.88 -0.72 -3.90
C LYS A 44 -10.37 -0.88 -3.77
N VAL A 45 -9.84 -1.89 -4.45
CA VAL A 45 -8.40 -2.04 -4.65
C VAL A 45 -7.94 -1.10 -5.76
N TRP A 46 -6.85 -0.40 -5.52
CA TRP A 46 -6.23 0.51 -6.47
C TRP A 46 -5.17 -0.20 -7.31
N ARG A 47 -5.01 0.23 -8.56
CA ARG A 47 -4.19 -0.49 -9.53
C ARG A 47 -2.69 -0.39 -9.31
N SER A 48 -2.21 0.68 -8.67
CA SER A 48 -0.79 0.83 -8.37
C SER A 48 -0.30 -0.23 -7.38
N SER A 49 -1.20 -0.78 -6.54
CA SER A 49 -0.87 -1.90 -5.67
C SER A 49 -0.37 -3.13 -6.44
N PHE A 50 -0.91 -3.42 -7.64
CA PHE A 50 -0.44 -4.56 -8.44
C PHE A 50 0.94 -4.31 -9.03
N VAL A 51 1.23 -3.06 -9.39
CA VAL A 51 2.53 -2.68 -9.96
C VAL A 51 3.62 -2.74 -8.90
N ILE A 52 3.33 -2.31 -7.66
CA ILE A 52 4.29 -2.43 -6.56
C ILE A 52 4.58 -3.89 -6.20
N LEU A 53 3.57 -4.77 -6.24
CA LEU A 53 3.78 -6.21 -6.02
C LEU A 53 4.70 -6.82 -7.08
N ASP A 54 4.52 -6.45 -8.35
CA ASP A 54 5.37 -6.90 -9.46
C ASP A 54 6.81 -6.38 -9.32
N TYR A 55 6.98 -5.16 -8.84
CA TYR A 55 8.29 -4.60 -8.52
C TYR A 55 8.97 -5.35 -7.39
N LEU A 56 8.27 -5.57 -6.28
CA LEU A 56 8.79 -6.26 -5.09
C LEU A 56 9.16 -7.73 -5.36
N GLU A 57 8.55 -8.39 -6.35
CA GLU A 57 8.93 -9.75 -6.77
C GLU A 57 10.34 -9.78 -7.36
N THR A 58 10.71 -8.75 -8.12
CA THR A 58 12.01 -8.66 -8.79
C THR A 58 13.05 -7.87 -7.99
N HIS A 59 12.61 -7.11 -6.99
CA HIS A 59 13.44 -6.28 -6.11
C HIS A 59 13.05 -6.55 -4.65
N PRO A 60 13.34 -7.76 -4.14
CA PRO A 60 12.95 -8.13 -2.79
C PRO A 60 13.65 -7.22 -1.77
N LEU A 61 12.94 -6.94 -0.68
CA LEU A 61 13.47 -6.23 0.46
C LEU A 61 14.15 -7.22 1.41
N GLN A 62 14.95 -6.71 2.35
CA GLN A 62 15.66 -7.55 3.31
C GLN A 62 14.67 -8.26 4.23
N GLU A 63 14.78 -9.58 4.33
CA GLU A 63 13.98 -10.38 5.28
C GLU A 63 14.21 -9.99 6.74
N ASN A 64 13.28 -10.34 7.60
CA ASN A 64 13.33 -10.07 9.04
C ASN A 64 13.46 -8.57 9.37
N SER A 65 12.91 -7.71 8.53
CA SER A 65 12.82 -6.27 8.73
C SER A 65 11.37 -5.84 9.00
N CYS A 66 11.19 -4.53 9.24
CA CYS A 66 9.88 -3.93 9.47
C CYS A 66 9.55 -2.92 8.36
N ALA A 67 8.31 -2.94 7.90
CA ALA A 67 7.78 -2.00 6.90
C ALA A 67 6.50 -1.32 7.40
N LEU A 68 6.32 -0.07 7.02
CA LEU A 68 5.09 0.68 7.21
C LEU A 68 4.43 0.93 5.86
N GLU A 69 3.17 0.50 5.70
CA GLU A 69 2.34 0.82 4.53
C GLU A 69 1.42 1.99 4.88
N ILE A 70 1.61 3.15 4.24
CA ILE A 70 0.81 4.36 4.43
C ILE A 70 -0.29 4.48 3.38
N GLY A 71 -1.48 4.93 3.79
CA GLY A 71 -2.66 4.89 2.93
C GLY A 71 -2.93 3.47 2.46
N CYS A 72 -2.86 2.51 3.37
CA CYS A 72 -2.79 1.08 3.04
C CYS A 72 -4.04 0.53 2.37
N GLY A 73 -5.21 1.17 2.55
CA GLY A 73 -6.48 0.68 2.01
C GLY A 73 -6.73 -0.78 2.38
N TRP A 74 -6.67 -1.68 1.39
CA TRP A 74 -6.83 -3.12 1.63
C TRP A 74 -5.52 -3.87 1.95
N GLY A 75 -4.39 -3.18 2.10
CA GLY A 75 -3.12 -3.69 2.61
C GLY A 75 -2.37 -4.65 1.68
N LEU A 76 -2.46 -4.48 0.37
CA LEU A 76 -1.91 -5.47 -0.57
C LEU A 76 -0.38 -5.52 -0.57
N ALA A 77 0.30 -4.37 -0.48
CA ALA A 77 1.76 -4.35 -0.46
C ALA A 77 2.28 -4.98 0.84
N GLY A 78 1.68 -4.64 1.98
CA GLY A 78 2.00 -5.24 3.27
C GLY A 78 1.77 -6.75 3.30
N LEU A 79 0.64 -7.21 2.76
CA LEU A 79 0.35 -8.64 2.65
C LEU A 79 1.39 -9.40 1.83
N TYR A 80 1.83 -8.79 0.71
CA TYR A 80 2.86 -9.40 -0.12
C TYR A 80 4.19 -9.53 0.64
N LEU A 81 4.62 -8.45 1.28
CA LEU A 81 5.84 -8.43 2.08
C LEU A 81 5.79 -9.45 3.23
N ARG A 82 4.68 -9.48 3.97
CA ARG A 82 4.51 -10.42 5.08
C ARG A 82 4.55 -11.87 4.61
N LYS A 83 3.84 -12.18 3.52
CA LYS A 83 3.65 -13.55 3.05
C LYS A 83 4.85 -14.13 2.33
N PHE A 84 5.55 -13.33 1.53
CA PHE A 84 6.56 -13.81 0.59
C PHE A 84 7.99 -13.34 0.90
N GLN A 85 8.14 -12.32 1.74
CA GLN A 85 9.47 -11.79 2.09
C GLN A 85 9.75 -11.81 3.59
N ASN A 86 8.87 -12.42 4.40
CA ASN A 86 9.04 -12.52 5.85
C ASN A 86 9.35 -11.18 6.54
N ILE A 87 8.65 -10.12 6.13
CA ILE A 87 8.77 -8.77 6.67
C ILE A 87 7.60 -8.53 7.62
N SER A 88 7.86 -7.98 8.80
CA SER A 88 6.82 -7.49 9.71
C SER A 88 6.23 -6.19 9.16
N VAL A 89 4.89 -6.11 9.07
CA VAL A 89 4.24 -4.95 8.44
C VAL A 89 3.16 -4.40 9.35
N LYS A 90 3.09 -3.06 9.40
CA LYS A 90 1.95 -2.30 9.90
C LYS A 90 1.36 -1.49 8.75
N GLY A 91 0.03 -1.54 8.59
CA GLY A 91 -0.70 -0.68 7.67
C GLY A 91 -1.36 0.47 8.42
N ILE A 92 -1.28 1.68 7.88
CA ILE A 92 -2.03 2.83 8.39
C ILE A 92 -2.88 3.45 7.27
N ASP A 93 -4.05 3.92 7.65
CA ASP A 93 -4.93 4.68 6.74
C ASP A 93 -5.69 5.74 7.53
N ILE A 94 -5.93 6.91 6.93
CA ILE A 94 -6.71 7.97 7.56
C ILE A 94 -8.19 7.60 7.63
N ASP A 95 -8.66 6.72 6.73
CA ASP A 95 -10.05 6.29 6.67
C ASP A 95 -10.24 4.96 7.45
N PRO A 96 -10.83 5.00 8.67
CA PRO A 96 -11.06 3.78 9.46
C PRO A 96 -12.04 2.81 8.78
N SER A 97 -12.81 3.26 7.80
CA SER A 97 -13.76 2.41 7.08
C SER A 97 -13.09 1.37 6.18
N VAL A 98 -11.77 1.50 5.92
CA VAL A 98 -11.01 0.50 5.16
C VAL A 98 -10.68 -0.75 6.00
N GLN A 99 -10.65 -0.63 7.33
CA GLN A 99 -10.24 -1.71 8.24
C GLN A 99 -10.96 -3.05 7.98
N PRO A 100 -12.28 -3.12 7.81
CA PRO A 100 -12.96 -4.40 7.55
C PRO A 100 -12.52 -5.07 6.23
N TYR A 101 -12.16 -4.29 5.22
CA TYR A 101 -11.62 -4.82 3.95
C TYR A 101 -10.18 -5.31 4.12
N PHE A 102 -9.38 -4.56 4.87
CA PHE A 102 -8.01 -4.92 5.22
C PHE A 102 -7.97 -6.26 5.98
N GLU A 103 -8.79 -6.41 7.03
CA GLU A 103 -8.91 -7.65 7.81
C GLU A 103 -9.42 -8.83 6.98
N LEU A 104 -10.41 -8.60 6.11
CA LEU A 104 -10.91 -9.62 5.20
C LEU A 104 -9.81 -10.07 4.24
N GLN A 105 -9.03 -9.14 3.70
CA GLN A 105 -7.93 -9.42 2.79
C GLN A 105 -6.80 -10.20 3.49
N ASN A 106 -6.49 -9.88 4.75
CA ASN A 106 -5.59 -10.65 5.62
C ASN A 106 -6.08 -12.09 5.78
N THR A 107 -7.33 -12.25 6.19
CA THR A 107 -7.95 -13.56 6.46
C THR A 107 -7.88 -14.49 5.26
N ILE A 108 -8.24 -14.03 4.06
CA ILE A 108 -8.25 -14.89 2.87
C ILE A 108 -6.86 -15.26 2.36
N ASN A 109 -5.84 -14.51 2.75
CA ASN A 109 -4.45 -14.80 2.43
C ASN A 109 -3.72 -15.57 3.54
N GLY A 110 -4.39 -15.79 4.69
CA GLY A 110 -3.79 -16.49 5.83
C GLY A 110 -2.60 -15.74 6.42
N CYS A 111 -2.68 -14.42 6.44
CA CYS A 111 -1.66 -13.52 7.00
C CYS A 111 -2.27 -12.67 8.10
N GLU A 112 -1.41 -12.19 8.98
CA GLU A 112 -1.75 -11.19 9.99
C GLU A 112 -0.77 -10.04 9.84
N ILE A 113 -1.31 -8.86 9.56
CA ILE A 113 -0.62 -7.58 9.60
C ILE A 113 -1.49 -6.60 10.40
N ASP A 114 -0.84 -5.72 11.17
CA ASP A 114 -1.53 -4.78 12.04
C ASP A 114 -2.09 -3.61 11.24
N PHE A 115 -3.24 -3.09 11.69
CA PHE A 115 -3.88 -1.90 11.15
C PHE A 115 -4.03 -0.84 12.22
N GLU A 116 -3.79 0.42 11.83
CA GLU A 116 -4.10 1.58 12.67
C GLU A 116 -4.75 2.68 11.83
N ALA A 117 -5.88 3.20 12.33
CA ALA A 117 -6.54 4.35 11.71
C ALA A 117 -5.86 5.65 12.16
N CYS A 118 -4.94 6.17 11.35
CA CYS A 118 -4.27 7.44 11.62
C CYS A 118 -3.77 8.10 10.33
N SER A 119 -3.55 9.42 10.40
CA SER A 119 -2.90 10.15 9.32
C SER A 119 -1.39 9.90 9.34
N PHE A 120 -0.78 9.76 8.16
CA PHE A 120 0.67 9.70 8.04
C PHE A 120 1.38 10.98 8.56
N GLU A 121 0.68 12.11 8.59
CA GLU A 121 1.21 13.37 9.13
C GLU A 121 1.45 13.31 10.64
N SER A 122 0.71 12.45 11.36
CA SER A 122 0.87 12.25 12.80
C SER A 122 2.10 11.43 13.17
N LEU A 123 2.78 10.80 12.21
CA LEU A 123 3.93 9.96 12.47
C LEU A 123 5.11 10.76 12.97
N SER A 124 5.61 10.40 14.16
CA SER A 124 6.83 10.97 14.72
C SER A 124 8.08 10.36 14.11
N GLN A 125 9.21 11.05 14.22
CA GLN A 125 10.51 10.49 13.83
C GLN A 125 10.84 9.23 14.64
N GLN A 126 10.48 9.19 15.92
CA GLN A 126 10.65 8.00 16.76
C GLN A 126 9.85 6.82 16.22
N THR A 127 8.58 7.01 15.87
CA THR A 127 7.76 5.96 15.26
C THR A 127 8.36 5.46 13.94
N LEU A 128 8.81 6.39 13.09
CA LEU A 128 9.41 6.04 11.80
C LEU A 128 10.73 5.28 11.93
N SER A 129 11.49 5.48 13.01
CA SER A 129 12.75 4.77 13.26
C SER A 129 12.59 3.27 13.53
N GLU A 130 11.37 2.80 13.79
CA GLU A 130 11.05 1.39 13.97
C GLU A 130 10.99 0.62 12.62
N TYR A 131 10.93 1.34 11.49
CA TYR A 131 10.76 0.75 10.17
C TYR A 131 11.98 0.95 9.28
N GLN A 132 12.35 -0.09 8.54
CA GLN A 132 13.37 -0.03 7.51
C GLN A 132 12.79 0.39 6.16
N TYR A 133 11.49 0.19 5.97
CA TYR A 133 10.81 0.46 4.70
C TYR A 133 9.52 1.23 4.90
N LEU A 134 9.26 2.18 3.99
CA LEU A 134 8.01 2.93 3.90
C LEU A 134 7.42 2.71 2.50
N ILE A 135 6.15 2.31 2.42
CA ILE A 135 5.48 2.02 1.16
C ILE A 135 4.13 2.74 1.11
N GLY A 136 3.83 3.36 -0.04
CA GLY A 136 2.52 3.94 -0.31
C GLY A 136 2.07 3.65 -1.74
N THR A 137 0.80 3.40 -1.94
CA THR A 137 0.25 3.17 -3.28
C THR A 137 -1.01 4.01 -3.50
N ASP A 138 -1.05 4.73 -4.62
CA ASP A 138 -2.19 5.59 -4.97
C ASP A 138 -2.53 6.64 -3.91
N ILE A 139 -1.53 7.25 -3.27
CA ILE A 139 -1.72 8.24 -2.19
C ILE A 139 -1.56 9.70 -2.65
N CYS A 140 -1.08 9.93 -3.86
CA CYS A 140 -0.87 11.28 -4.42
C CYS A 140 -2.14 11.77 -5.13
N PHE A 141 -3.24 12.01 -4.38
CA PHE A 141 -4.52 12.40 -4.97
C PHE A 141 -4.69 13.90 -5.19
N TRP A 142 -4.16 14.70 -4.28
CA TRP A 142 -4.43 16.13 -4.19
C TRP A 142 -3.12 16.90 -4.14
N ASP A 143 -3.07 18.08 -4.75
CA ASP A 143 -1.88 18.94 -4.77
C ASP A 143 -1.45 19.31 -3.35
N GLU A 144 -2.40 19.48 -2.43
CA GLU A 144 -2.17 19.81 -1.03
C GLU A 144 -1.40 18.71 -0.27
N LEU A 145 -1.41 17.48 -0.77
CA LEU A 145 -0.67 16.36 -0.16
C LEU A 145 0.80 16.31 -0.58
N THR A 146 1.21 17.05 -1.60
CA THR A 146 2.60 17.02 -2.11
C THR A 146 3.61 17.39 -1.03
N GLN A 147 3.40 18.52 -0.37
CA GLN A 147 4.32 18.98 0.68
C GLN A 147 4.28 18.10 1.94
N PRO A 148 3.10 17.73 2.50
CA PRO A 148 3.02 16.78 3.62
C PRO A 148 3.70 15.42 3.34
N LEU A 149 3.56 14.88 2.13
CA LEU A 149 4.24 13.63 1.74
C LEU A 149 5.77 13.82 1.64
N PHE A 150 6.21 14.94 1.09
CA PHE A 150 7.63 15.25 1.04
C PHE A 150 8.24 15.41 2.45
N ASP A 151 7.55 16.11 3.35
CA ASP A 151 7.98 16.28 4.75
C ASP A 151 8.05 14.93 5.49
N LEU A 152 7.06 14.04 5.25
CA LEU A 152 7.09 12.67 5.77
C LEU A 152 8.31 11.90 5.26
N ILE A 153 8.59 11.98 3.95
CA ILE A 153 9.73 11.30 3.33
C ILE A 153 11.05 11.79 3.92
N GLN A 154 11.23 13.11 4.08
CA GLN A 154 12.41 13.68 4.73
C GLN A 154 12.55 13.20 6.18
N LYS A 155 11.45 13.23 6.95
CA LYS A 155 11.39 12.74 8.32
C LYS A 155 11.76 11.25 8.39
N ALA A 156 11.23 10.42 7.49
CA ALA A 156 11.52 9.01 7.41
C ALA A 156 13.01 8.74 7.09
N ARG A 157 13.59 9.47 6.15
CA ARG A 157 15.03 9.38 5.84
C ARG A 157 15.88 9.76 7.04
N THR A 158 15.53 10.84 7.72
CA THR A 158 16.23 11.28 8.95
C THR A 158 16.09 10.26 10.08
N ALA A 159 14.97 9.53 10.15
CA ALA A 159 14.72 8.45 11.09
C ALA A 159 15.49 7.15 10.78
N GLY A 160 16.15 7.05 9.60
CA GLY A 160 16.91 5.88 9.20
C GLY A 160 16.15 4.87 8.34
N VAL A 161 14.97 5.23 7.81
CA VAL A 161 14.26 4.41 6.83
C VAL A 161 15.16 4.23 5.59
N LYS A 162 15.46 2.99 5.25
CA LYS A 162 16.46 2.65 4.21
C LYS A 162 15.91 2.81 2.79
N LYS A 163 14.63 2.48 2.59
CA LYS A 163 14.00 2.59 1.28
C LYS A 163 12.54 3.01 1.40
N ILE A 164 12.15 3.94 0.54
CA ILE A 164 10.77 4.42 0.43
C ILE A 164 10.29 4.17 -0.99
N LEU A 165 9.08 3.61 -1.13
CA LEU A 165 8.47 3.25 -2.41
C LEU A 165 7.07 3.88 -2.48
N ILE A 166 6.85 4.78 -3.44
CA ILE A 166 5.54 5.36 -3.70
C ILE A 166 5.11 5.02 -5.12
N ALA A 167 4.05 4.22 -5.26
CA ALA A 167 3.53 3.85 -6.58
C ALA A 167 2.26 4.64 -6.92
N ASP A 168 2.21 5.20 -8.13
CA ASP A 168 1.10 6.06 -8.58
C ASP A 168 0.86 5.92 -10.10
N PRO A 169 -0.36 6.19 -10.60
CA PRO A 169 -0.61 6.25 -12.04
C PRO A 169 0.09 7.40 -12.77
N GLY A 170 0.77 8.30 -12.07
CA GLY A 170 1.42 9.47 -12.63
C GLY A 170 0.54 10.72 -12.58
N ARG A 171 -0.19 10.91 -11.48
CA ARG A 171 -0.97 12.13 -11.23
C ARG A 171 -0.05 13.35 -11.10
N PRO A 172 -0.52 14.58 -11.38
CA PRO A 172 0.29 15.77 -11.20
C PRO A 172 0.96 15.89 -9.83
N PRO A 173 0.28 15.63 -8.68
CA PRO A 173 0.91 15.67 -7.36
C PRO A 173 2.04 14.64 -7.19
N PHE A 174 1.95 13.48 -7.85
CA PHE A 174 3.03 12.49 -7.84
C PHE A 174 4.29 13.02 -8.53
N TRP A 175 4.13 13.67 -9.68
CA TRP A 175 5.28 14.24 -10.40
C TRP A 175 5.91 15.39 -9.64
N ALA A 176 5.10 16.27 -9.04
CA ALA A 176 5.60 17.35 -8.19
C ALA A 176 6.39 16.79 -6.97
N LEU A 177 5.87 15.71 -6.33
CA LEU A 177 6.59 15.01 -5.25
C LEU A 177 7.90 14.40 -5.76
N ALA A 178 7.89 13.78 -6.94
CA ALA A 178 9.06 13.15 -7.53
C ALA A 178 10.17 14.18 -7.84
N GLU A 179 9.81 15.35 -8.35
CA GLU A 179 10.75 16.46 -8.61
C GLU A 179 11.40 16.95 -7.31
N LEU A 180 10.60 17.19 -6.26
CA LEU A 180 11.11 17.58 -4.94
C LEU A 180 12.08 16.53 -4.36
N CYS A 181 11.72 15.26 -4.46
CA CYS A 181 12.56 14.16 -3.97
C CYS A 181 13.84 14.01 -4.80
N ALA A 182 13.78 14.18 -6.12
CA ALA A 182 14.98 14.14 -6.98
C ALA A 182 15.96 15.26 -6.63
N GLU A 183 15.46 16.48 -6.45
CA GLU A 183 16.26 17.65 -6.12
C GLU A 183 16.93 17.54 -4.73
N LYS A 184 16.20 17.06 -3.72
CA LYS A 184 16.63 17.11 -2.32
C LYS A 184 17.20 15.81 -1.77
N LEU A 185 16.83 14.66 -2.34
CA LEU A 185 17.11 13.34 -1.77
C LEU A 185 17.78 12.36 -2.75
N GLY A 186 17.91 12.73 -4.03
CA GLY A 186 18.53 11.86 -5.03
C GLY A 186 17.68 10.62 -5.38
N SER A 187 16.37 10.80 -5.52
CA SER A 187 15.43 9.73 -5.87
C SER A 187 15.39 9.43 -7.37
N GLU A 188 14.79 8.31 -7.74
CA GLU A 188 14.51 7.94 -9.12
C GLU A 188 13.03 7.56 -9.31
N VAL A 189 12.52 7.71 -10.54
CA VAL A 189 11.20 7.23 -10.92
C VAL A 189 11.36 6.09 -11.92
N ILE A 190 10.78 4.94 -11.58
CA ILE A 190 10.78 3.74 -12.41
C ILE A 190 9.41 3.60 -13.07
N THR A 191 9.37 3.42 -14.40
CA THR A 191 8.17 3.01 -15.11
C THR A 191 8.03 1.49 -15.05
N ARG A 192 6.89 0.98 -14.55
CA ARG A 192 6.62 -0.45 -14.47
C ARG A 192 5.36 -0.81 -15.23
N ARG A 193 5.44 -1.89 -16.03
CA ARG A 193 4.34 -2.44 -16.80
C ARG A 193 3.99 -3.83 -16.34
N ILE A 194 2.70 -4.11 -16.25
CA ILE A 194 2.15 -5.43 -15.97
C ILE A 194 1.10 -5.78 -17.02
N ASP A 195 1.01 -7.07 -17.39
CA ASP A 195 0.00 -7.56 -18.33
C ASP A 195 -1.21 -8.20 -17.64
N LYS A 196 -1.04 -8.64 -16.39
CA LYS A 196 -2.10 -9.28 -15.58
C LYS A 196 -2.26 -8.55 -14.26
N PRO A 197 -3.45 -8.58 -13.66
CA PRO A 197 -4.71 -9.14 -14.15
C PRO A 197 -5.34 -8.35 -15.30
N TRP A 198 -4.77 -7.20 -15.64
CA TRP A 198 -5.06 -6.35 -16.81
C TRP A 198 -3.79 -5.58 -17.17
N LYS A 199 -3.70 -5.15 -18.42
CA LYS A 199 -2.58 -4.28 -18.83
C LYS A 199 -2.59 -2.98 -18.04
N SER A 200 -1.49 -2.66 -17.41
CA SER A 200 -1.31 -1.42 -16.64
C SER A 200 0.13 -0.96 -16.69
N GLU A 201 0.32 0.34 -16.85
CA GLU A 201 1.61 1.02 -16.70
C GLU A 201 1.47 2.05 -15.60
N LYS A 202 2.41 2.07 -14.68
CA LYS A 202 2.45 2.98 -13.53
C LYS A 202 3.89 3.36 -13.23
N TYR A 203 4.03 4.32 -12.33
CA TYR A 203 5.30 4.86 -11.90
C TYR A 203 5.56 4.52 -10.44
N ILE A 204 6.82 4.30 -10.11
CA ILE A 204 7.27 4.03 -8.75
C ILE A 204 8.40 5.02 -8.45
N LEU A 205 8.16 5.91 -7.51
CA LEU A 205 9.18 6.76 -6.91
C LEU A 205 9.95 5.92 -5.90
N VAL A 206 11.27 5.83 -6.09
CA VAL A 206 12.20 5.07 -5.25
C VAL A 206 13.17 6.02 -4.58
N ILE A 207 13.24 6.01 -3.26
CA ILE A 207 14.18 6.78 -2.45
C ILE A 207 14.98 5.81 -1.59
N THR A 208 16.32 5.85 -1.68
CA THR A 208 17.26 4.95 -0.97
C THR A 208 18.27 5.72 -0.15
#